data_64b2d13fbe15b1d5b5bc6a71fba9f209
#
_entry.id   64b2d13fbe15b1d5b5bc6a71fba9f209
#
_cell.length_a   1.000
_cell.length_b   1.000
_cell.length_c   1.000
_cell.angle_alpha   90.00
_cell.angle_beta   90.00
_cell.angle_gamma   90.00
#
_symmetry.space_group_name_H-M   'P 1'
#
loop_
_entity.id
_entity.type
_entity.pdbx_description
1 polymer ?
#
loop_
_entity_poly.entity_id
_entity_poly.type
_entity_poly.pdbx_seq_one_letter_code
_entity_poly.pdbx_strand_id
1 'polypeptide(L)'
;MKLRVKFNDGRKRILEVREWSNIHDVKNLIKGVEGIAPERQRLFFRGREVDNSWCVASAEDGCTLFCVVKSSDTSQRYAAKINLCASSSTTAKRLRECMLAAQRGLSLNLKPLLAVEGLGGTYFLRDNKKQCVACFKPQDEDPGGINNPRGLVGMHGQIAQERGIKAGEACAREMAAYLLDHERFAGVPATAMAEASHHSFNHSNGKEKPKLGMLQEYVIHDDVAGDLSPDLFSVNEVHKIGILDLKIFCTNNSSLNDIKSSKLPPPLAIIIKSTFLLFFLH
;
A
#
# COMPACT_ATOMS: atom_id res chain seq x y z
N MET A 1 -16.92 18.50 35.53
CA MET A 1 -17.39 17.99 34.24
C MET A 1 -17.09 16.52 34.12
N LYS A 2 -18.05 15.71 33.64
CA LYS A 2 -17.87 14.28 33.43
C LYS A 2 -17.54 13.99 31.97
N LEU A 3 -16.46 13.26 31.70
CA LEU A 3 -15.99 12.91 30.38
C LEU A 3 -16.04 11.38 30.22
N ARG A 4 -16.69 10.90 29.19
CA ARG A 4 -16.69 9.46 28.85
C ARG A 4 -15.50 9.15 27.94
N VAL A 5 -14.70 8.16 28.29
CA VAL A 5 -13.63 7.64 27.43
C VAL A 5 -13.99 6.23 27.00
N LYS A 6 -14.03 6.01 25.68
CA LYS A 6 -14.25 4.70 25.08
C LYS A 6 -12.95 4.24 24.40
N PHE A 7 -12.48 3.06 24.76
CA PHE A 7 -11.24 2.47 24.24
C PHE A 7 -11.51 1.60 23.00
N ASN A 8 -10.49 1.41 22.20
CA ASN A 8 -10.54 0.56 21.00
C ASN A 8 -10.76 -0.93 21.30
N ASP A 9 -10.54 -1.39 22.53
CA ASP A 9 -10.86 -2.74 23.02
C ASP A 9 -12.28 -2.88 23.59
N GLY A 10 -13.10 -1.84 23.50
CA GLY A 10 -14.49 -1.81 23.97
C GLY A 10 -14.68 -1.35 25.41
N ARG A 11 -13.63 -1.22 26.22
CA ARG A 11 -13.71 -0.66 27.58
C ARG A 11 -14.25 0.76 27.56
N LYS A 12 -14.94 1.14 28.64
CA LYS A 12 -15.47 2.49 28.85
C LYS A 12 -15.10 2.97 30.26
N ARG A 13 -14.75 4.24 30.36
CA ARG A 13 -14.49 4.93 31.65
C ARG A 13 -15.18 6.27 31.68
N ILE A 14 -15.55 6.69 32.87
CA ILE A 14 -16.02 8.04 33.14
C ILE A 14 -14.93 8.71 33.97
N LEU A 15 -14.40 9.82 33.45
CA LEU A 15 -13.40 10.61 34.13
C LEU A 15 -14.04 11.92 34.62
N GLU A 16 -13.72 12.31 35.84
CA GLU A 16 -14.05 13.65 36.34
C GLU A 16 -12.90 14.58 36.01
N VAL A 17 -13.19 15.58 35.20
CA VAL A 17 -12.19 16.56 34.73
C VAL A 17 -12.64 17.97 35.09
N ARG A 18 -11.70 18.87 35.26
CA ARG A 18 -12.00 20.30 35.44
C ARG A 18 -12.30 20.92 34.06
N GLU A 19 -13.14 21.93 34.02
CA GLU A 19 -13.54 22.57 32.75
C GLU A 19 -12.36 23.16 31.97
N TRP A 20 -11.32 23.59 32.67
CA TRP A 20 -10.10 24.13 32.06
C TRP A 20 -9.01 23.06 31.78
N SER A 21 -9.30 21.80 32.04
CA SER A 21 -8.36 20.72 31.70
C SER A 21 -8.14 20.64 30.19
N ASN A 22 -6.93 20.32 29.79
CA ASN A 22 -6.57 20.04 28.41
C ASN A 22 -6.43 18.52 28.17
N ILE A 23 -6.23 18.11 26.93
CA ILE A 23 -6.08 16.70 26.57
C ILE A 23 -4.86 16.05 27.24
N HIS A 24 -3.80 16.80 27.52
CA HIS A 24 -2.64 16.28 28.27
C HIS A 24 -3.06 15.86 29.69
N ASP A 25 -3.91 16.65 30.35
CA ASP A 25 -4.43 16.32 31.69
C ASP A 25 -5.32 15.08 31.64
N VAL A 26 -6.19 14.97 30.60
CA VAL A 26 -7.02 13.78 30.38
C VAL A 26 -6.17 12.53 30.18
N LYS A 27 -5.10 12.63 29.41
CA LYS A 27 -4.16 11.50 29.21
C LYS A 27 -3.48 11.08 30.52
N ASN A 28 -3.15 12.01 31.39
CA ASN A 28 -2.59 11.70 32.70
C ASN A 28 -3.62 11.03 33.64
N LEU A 29 -4.89 11.42 33.59
CA LEU A 29 -5.96 10.74 34.29
C LEU A 29 -6.16 9.30 33.79
N ILE A 30 -6.15 9.10 32.47
CA ILE A 30 -6.20 7.77 31.87
C ILE A 30 -5.01 6.91 32.32
N LYS A 31 -3.81 7.50 32.39
CA LYS A 31 -2.61 6.82 32.93
C LYS A 31 -2.84 6.37 34.36
N GLY A 32 -3.43 7.21 35.21
CA GLY A 32 -3.71 6.88 36.62
C GLY A 32 -4.72 5.73 36.77
N VAL A 33 -5.75 5.68 35.90
CA VAL A 33 -6.84 4.69 36.01
C VAL A 33 -6.52 3.39 35.28
N GLU A 34 -5.86 3.47 34.10
CA GLU A 34 -5.65 2.34 33.19
C GLU A 34 -4.19 1.91 33.06
N GLY A 35 -3.26 2.63 33.68
CA GLY A 35 -1.82 2.37 33.54
C GLY A 35 -1.23 2.65 32.15
N ILE A 36 -1.99 3.31 31.28
CA ILE A 36 -1.59 3.55 29.89
C ILE A 36 -0.79 4.85 29.81
N ALA A 37 0.46 4.79 29.40
CA ALA A 37 1.31 5.99 29.27
C ALA A 37 0.74 7.01 28.26
N PRO A 38 0.78 8.34 28.52
CA PRO A 38 0.17 9.37 27.70
C PRO A 38 0.58 9.35 26.23
N GLU A 39 1.83 9.03 25.92
CA GLU A 39 2.41 8.92 24.58
C GLU A 39 1.85 7.72 23.79
N ARG A 40 1.21 6.78 24.47
CA ARG A 40 0.51 5.65 23.89
C ARG A 40 -0.96 5.91 23.63
N GLN A 41 -1.49 7.05 24.08
CA GLN A 41 -2.88 7.41 23.96
C GLN A 41 -3.08 8.38 22.79
N ARG A 42 -3.94 8.00 21.85
CA ARG A 42 -4.47 8.92 20.85
C ARG A 42 -5.94 9.16 21.16
N LEU A 43 -6.31 10.40 21.37
CA LEU A 43 -7.67 10.79 21.72
C LEU A 43 -8.36 11.45 20.53
N PHE A 44 -9.61 11.05 20.31
CA PHE A 44 -10.43 11.53 19.20
C PHE A 44 -11.74 12.09 19.75
N PHE A 45 -12.13 13.27 19.29
CA PHE A 45 -13.43 13.87 19.55
C PHE A 45 -14.19 14.08 18.23
N ARG A 46 -15.44 13.58 18.15
CA ARG A 46 -16.27 13.65 16.93
C ARG A 46 -15.50 13.22 15.65
N GLY A 47 -14.70 12.15 15.78
CA GLY A 47 -13.94 11.58 14.66
C GLY A 47 -12.64 12.28 14.29
N ARG A 48 -12.29 13.40 14.95
CA ARG A 48 -11.02 14.11 14.73
C ARG A 48 -10.06 13.86 15.90
N GLU A 49 -8.78 13.61 15.60
CA GLU A 49 -7.76 13.54 16.63
C GLU A 49 -7.58 14.94 17.27
N VAL A 50 -7.59 14.96 18.61
CA VAL A 50 -7.37 16.19 19.38
C VAL A 50 -5.95 16.24 19.90
N ASP A 51 -5.30 17.38 19.77
CA ASP A 51 -3.95 17.60 20.27
C ASP A 51 -3.92 17.81 21.79
N ASN A 52 -2.72 17.81 22.37
CA ASN A 52 -2.57 17.92 23.82
C ASN A 52 -3.04 19.27 24.41
N SER A 53 -3.11 20.31 23.61
CA SER A 53 -3.51 21.66 24.01
C SER A 53 -5.01 21.88 23.96
N TRP A 54 -5.77 20.97 23.30
CA TRP A 54 -7.21 21.10 23.15
C TRP A 54 -7.90 21.11 24.51
N CYS A 55 -8.68 22.17 24.77
CA CYS A 55 -9.36 22.38 26.04
C CYS A 55 -10.69 21.61 26.11
N VAL A 56 -10.91 20.90 27.20
CA VAL A 56 -12.12 20.08 27.43
C VAL A 56 -13.37 20.97 27.54
N ALA A 57 -13.25 22.25 27.90
CA ALA A 57 -14.36 23.20 27.90
C ALA A 57 -15.03 23.39 26.52
N SER A 58 -14.31 23.04 25.44
CA SER A 58 -14.87 23.03 24.08
C SER A 58 -15.85 21.88 23.83
N ALA A 59 -16.02 20.98 24.79
CA ALA A 59 -16.90 19.84 24.73
C ALA A 59 -18.05 19.99 25.76
N GLU A 60 -19.19 19.39 25.46
CA GLU A 60 -20.35 19.36 26.38
C GLU A 60 -20.12 18.37 27.52
N ASP A 61 -20.72 18.61 28.68
CA ASP A 61 -20.69 17.68 29.82
C ASP A 61 -21.23 16.32 29.40
N GLY A 62 -20.56 15.25 29.81
CA GLY A 62 -20.90 13.88 29.42
C GLY A 62 -20.53 13.50 27.99
N CYS A 63 -19.76 14.32 27.28
CA CYS A 63 -19.27 13.99 25.94
C CYS A 63 -18.37 12.74 25.93
N THR A 64 -18.19 12.15 24.75
CA THR A 64 -17.40 10.92 24.58
C THR A 64 -16.12 11.20 23.79
N LEU A 65 -14.97 10.88 24.37
CA LEU A 65 -13.69 10.76 23.68
C LEU A 65 -13.42 9.28 23.34
N PHE A 66 -12.88 9.05 22.17
CA PHE A 66 -12.37 7.73 21.81
C PHE A 66 -10.86 7.70 22.06
N CYS A 67 -10.41 6.73 22.85
CA CYS A 67 -9.00 6.49 23.11
C CYS A 67 -8.51 5.28 22.32
N VAL A 68 -7.63 5.52 21.38
CA VAL A 68 -6.90 4.47 20.69
C VAL A 68 -5.56 4.27 21.41
N VAL A 69 -5.39 3.10 22.00
CA VAL A 69 -4.16 2.74 22.71
C VAL A 69 -3.17 2.15 21.73
N LYS A 70 -2.02 2.80 21.59
CA LYS A 70 -0.88 2.22 20.86
C LYS A 70 -0.33 1.04 21.66
N SER A 71 -0.08 -0.10 21.00
CA SER A 71 0.49 -1.27 21.67
C SER A 71 1.84 -0.99 22.34
N SER A 72 2.10 -1.64 23.48
CA SER A 72 3.32 -1.41 24.30
C SER A 72 4.56 -2.13 23.80
N ASP A 73 4.47 -2.82 22.67
CA ASP A 73 5.61 -3.57 22.17
C ASP A 73 6.75 -2.64 21.77
N THR A 74 7.74 -2.57 22.63
CA THR A 74 9.05 -1.98 22.32
C THR A 74 9.77 -2.78 21.23
N SER A 75 9.36 -4.03 20.97
CA SER A 75 9.69 -4.79 19.77
C SER A 75 9.03 -4.22 18.51
N GLN A 76 7.95 -3.40 18.65
CA GLN A 76 7.26 -2.74 17.54
C GLN A 76 7.98 -1.49 16.99
N ARG A 77 9.16 -1.11 17.48
CA ARG A 77 9.95 -0.06 16.79
C ARG A 77 10.34 -0.46 15.37
N TYR A 78 10.15 -1.73 15.02
CA TYR A 78 10.39 -2.30 13.69
C TYR A 78 9.22 -3.17 13.19
N ALA A 79 8.03 -3.04 13.77
CA ALA A 79 6.88 -3.79 13.29
C ALA A 79 6.43 -3.20 11.95
N ALA A 80 6.76 -3.92 10.89
CA ALA A 80 6.22 -3.64 9.58
C ALA A 80 4.70 -3.55 9.66
N LYS A 81 4.15 -2.44 9.17
CA LYS A 81 2.72 -2.20 9.09
C LYS A 81 2.33 -2.15 7.63
N ILE A 82 1.28 -2.86 7.29
CA ILE A 82 0.67 -2.79 5.97
C ILE A 82 -0.80 -2.44 6.17
N ASN A 83 -1.25 -1.35 5.56
CA ASN A 83 -2.64 -0.88 5.62
C ASN A 83 -3.17 -0.68 4.21
N LEU A 84 -4.31 -1.27 3.89
CA LEU A 84 -4.98 -1.00 2.62
C LEU A 84 -5.63 0.38 2.66
N CYS A 85 -5.43 1.19 1.63
CA CYS A 85 -5.95 2.56 1.56
C CYS A 85 -7.43 2.60 1.20
N ALA A 86 -7.88 1.70 0.35
CA ALA A 86 -9.29 1.53 -0.03
C ALA A 86 -9.49 0.17 -0.70
N SER A 87 -10.68 -0.41 -0.60
CA SER A 87 -10.99 -1.68 -1.27
C SER A 87 -12.49 -1.86 -1.53
N SER A 88 -12.84 -2.40 -2.71
CA SER A 88 -14.17 -2.94 -2.98
C SER A 88 -14.40 -4.26 -2.25
N SER A 89 -15.66 -4.67 -2.02
CA SER A 89 -16.01 -5.71 -1.04
C SER A 89 -15.38 -7.10 -1.26
N THR A 90 -15.28 -7.58 -2.48
CA THR A 90 -14.75 -8.94 -2.80
C THR A 90 -13.22 -8.98 -2.92
N THR A 91 -12.65 -8.01 -3.58
CA THR A 91 -11.18 -7.83 -3.68
C THR A 91 -10.55 -7.60 -2.32
N ALA A 92 -11.24 -6.83 -1.47
CA ALA A 92 -10.84 -6.56 -0.11
C ALA A 92 -10.59 -7.82 0.71
N LYS A 93 -11.38 -8.86 0.55
CA LYS A 93 -11.24 -10.09 1.34
C LYS A 93 -9.91 -10.78 1.01
N ARG A 94 -9.64 -11.04 -0.26
CA ARG A 94 -8.43 -11.76 -0.71
C ARG A 94 -7.14 -11.00 -0.42
N LEU A 95 -7.10 -9.71 -0.73
CA LEU A 95 -5.95 -8.86 -0.37
C LEU A 95 -5.76 -8.71 1.13
N ARG A 96 -6.85 -8.67 1.90
CA ARG A 96 -6.78 -8.65 3.36
C ARG A 96 -6.18 -9.94 3.91
N GLU A 97 -6.52 -11.09 3.35
CA GLU A 97 -5.93 -12.38 3.72
C GLU A 97 -4.43 -12.41 3.43
N CYS A 98 -4.01 -11.95 2.23
CA CYS A 98 -2.60 -11.81 1.85
C CYS A 98 -1.87 -10.83 2.78
N MET A 99 -2.45 -9.67 3.06
CA MET A 99 -1.90 -8.67 3.98
C MET A 99 -1.70 -9.25 5.39
N LEU A 100 -2.69 -9.94 5.93
CA LEU A 100 -2.60 -10.57 7.25
C LEU A 100 -1.56 -11.69 7.27
N ALA A 101 -1.44 -12.46 6.19
CA ALA A 101 -0.41 -13.49 6.05
C ALA A 101 0.99 -12.86 6.01
N ALA A 102 1.18 -11.80 5.23
CA ALA A 102 2.42 -11.04 5.17
C ALA A 102 2.78 -10.42 6.54
N GLN A 103 1.81 -9.82 7.24
CA GLN A 103 2.04 -9.29 8.59
C GLN A 103 2.50 -10.35 9.59
N ARG A 104 1.94 -11.58 9.51
CA ARG A 104 2.43 -12.71 10.33
C ARG A 104 3.88 -13.07 10.02
N GLY A 105 4.26 -13.10 8.74
CA GLY A 105 5.65 -13.32 8.34
C GLY A 105 6.59 -12.23 8.86
N LEU A 106 6.20 -10.98 8.70
CA LEU A 106 6.97 -9.83 9.18
C LEU A 106 7.12 -9.82 10.71
N SER A 107 6.09 -10.24 11.46
CA SER A 107 6.15 -10.38 12.92
C SER A 107 7.13 -11.45 13.38
N LEU A 108 7.42 -12.43 12.53
CA LEU A 108 8.47 -13.44 12.72
C LEU A 108 9.84 -12.99 12.17
N ASN A 109 9.99 -11.70 11.92
CA ASN A 109 11.22 -11.10 11.39
C ASN A 109 11.62 -11.61 9.98
N LEU A 110 10.66 -12.08 9.19
CA LEU A 110 10.88 -12.42 7.78
C LEU A 110 10.87 -11.11 6.97
N LYS A 111 12.07 -10.63 6.65
CA LYS A 111 12.24 -9.36 5.91
C LYS A 111 11.62 -9.44 4.52
N PRO A 112 11.04 -8.33 4.00
CA PRO A 112 10.72 -8.19 2.59
C PRO A 112 11.94 -8.49 1.71
N LEU A 113 11.74 -9.23 0.64
CA LEU A 113 12.82 -9.56 -0.30
C LEU A 113 12.70 -8.67 -1.52
N LEU A 114 13.71 -7.84 -1.75
CA LEU A 114 13.81 -7.06 -2.98
C LEU A 114 13.96 -8.02 -4.16
N ALA A 115 13.12 -7.86 -5.19
CA ALA A 115 13.23 -8.61 -6.43
C ALA A 115 14.60 -8.41 -7.05
N VAL A 116 15.15 -9.45 -7.66
CA VAL A 116 16.46 -9.38 -8.32
C VAL A 116 16.36 -8.58 -9.61
N GLU A 117 15.29 -8.77 -10.34
CA GLU A 117 15.01 -8.14 -11.64
C GLU A 117 14.09 -6.93 -11.50
N GLY A 118 13.96 -6.20 -12.60
CA GLY A 118 13.11 -5.01 -12.68
C GLY A 118 13.86 -3.71 -12.42
N LEU A 119 13.23 -2.60 -12.76
CA LEU A 119 13.80 -1.25 -12.69
C LEU A 119 13.40 -0.49 -11.42
N GLY A 120 12.37 -0.95 -10.72
CA GLY A 120 11.83 -0.36 -9.49
C GLY A 120 12.09 -1.19 -8.25
N GLY A 121 11.60 -0.69 -7.11
CA GLY A 121 11.57 -1.41 -5.85
C GLY A 121 10.33 -2.32 -5.79
N THR A 122 10.52 -3.61 -6.01
CA THR A 122 9.48 -4.63 -5.81
C THR A 122 9.89 -5.54 -4.67
N TYR A 123 9.06 -5.68 -3.66
CA TYR A 123 9.37 -6.46 -2.47
C TYR A 123 8.39 -7.62 -2.30
N PHE A 124 8.92 -8.85 -2.29
CA PHE A 124 8.15 -10.04 -1.96
C PHE A 124 7.91 -10.14 -0.46
N LEU A 125 6.67 -10.28 -0.08
CA LEU A 125 6.21 -10.47 1.29
C LEU A 125 5.84 -11.92 1.52
N ARG A 126 6.37 -12.49 2.60
CA ARG A 126 6.21 -13.90 2.92
C ARG A 126 5.32 -14.10 4.14
N ASP A 127 4.60 -15.22 4.19
CA ASP A 127 3.87 -15.65 5.35
C ASP A 127 4.76 -16.31 6.43
N ASN A 128 4.16 -16.78 7.50
CA ASN A 128 4.85 -17.50 8.58
C ASN A 128 5.46 -18.86 8.16
N LYS A 129 5.07 -19.39 6.99
CA LYS A 129 5.65 -20.60 6.37
C LYS A 129 6.74 -20.29 5.37
N LYS A 130 7.13 -19.00 5.26
CA LYS A 130 8.11 -18.47 4.29
C LYS A 130 7.66 -18.53 2.82
N GLN A 131 6.37 -18.74 2.56
CA GLN A 131 5.80 -18.70 1.21
C GLN A 131 5.50 -17.27 0.82
N CYS A 132 5.79 -16.87 -0.43
CA CYS A 132 5.40 -15.57 -0.97
C CYS A 132 3.87 -15.50 -1.06
N VAL A 133 3.30 -14.44 -0.52
CA VAL A 133 1.83 -14.23 -0.48
C VAL A 133 1.40 -12.92 -1.12
N ALA A 134 2.29 -11.95 -1.18
CA ALA A 134 2.04 -10.66 -1.83
C ALA A 134 3.36 -10.04 -2.29
N CYS A 135 3.27 -9.09 -3.21
CA CYS A 135 4.35 -8.15 -3.49
C CYS A 135 3.89 -6.73 -3.15
N PHE A 136 4.85 -5.93 -2.69
CA PHE A 136 4.64 -4.51 -2.42
C PHE A 136 5.61 -3.69 -3.27
N LYS A 137 5.09 -2.69 -3.97
CA LYS A 137 5.85 -1.78 -4.83
C LYS A 137 5.67 -0.36 -4.31
N PRO A 138 6.65 0.21 -3.59
CA PRO A 138 6.59 1.59 -3.12
C PRO A 138 6.61 2.58 -4.30
N GLN A 139 5.72 3.54 -4.29
CA GLN A 139 5.59 4.56 -5.34
C GLN A 139 6.86 5.41 -5.50
N ASP A 140 7.54 5.69 -4.40
CA ASP A 140 8.77 6.49 -4.37
C ASP A 140 10.03 5.71 -4.79
N GLU A 141 9.88 4.40 -5.04
CA GLU A 141 10.93 3.50 -5.52
C GLU A 141 10.74 3.09 -7.00
N ASP A 142 9.75 3.65 -7.68
CA ASP A 142 9.58 3.49 -9.13
C ASP A 142 10.81 3.99 -9.91
N PRO A 143 11.01 3.58 -11.17
CA PRO A 143 12.02 4.20 -12.04
C PRO A 143 11.83 5.71 -12.09
N GLY A 144 12.88 6.46 -11.79
CA GLY A 144 12.83 7.91 -11.59
C GLY A 144 12.37 8.35 -10.20
N GLY A 145 11.97 7.45 -9.34
CA GLY A 145 11.62 7.74 -7.93
C GLY A 145 12.83 8.12 -7.09
N ILE A 146 12.62 8.99 -6.10
CA ILE A 146 13.69 9.51 -5.24
C ILE A 146 14.39 8.41 -4.42
N ASN A 147 13.68 7.33 -4.14
CA ASN A 147 14.17 6.18 -3.39
C ASN A 147 14.37 4.94 -4.26
N ASN A 148 14.55 5.10 -5.57
CA ASN A 148 14.76 3.96 -6.45
C ASN A 148 15.98 3.14 -6.03
N PRO A 149 15.83 1.81 -5.74
CA PRO A 149 16.90 0.98 -5.22
C PRO A 149 17.96 0.59 -6.28
N ARG A 150 17.68 0.85 -7.57
CA ARG A 150 18.58 0.57 -8.70
C ARG A 150 19.41 1.79 -9.10
N GLY A 151 19.27 2.92 -8.38
CA GLY A 151 19.97 4.15 -8.71
C GLY A 151 19.36 4.92 -9.89
N LEU A 152 18.20 4.51 -10.41
CA LEU A 152 17.45 5.22 -11.43
C LEU A 152 16.65 6.36 -10.79
N VAL A 153 17.35 7.31 -10.19
CA VAL A 153 16.77 8.41 -9.43
C VAL A 153 16.51 9.59 -10.37
N GLY A 154 15.32 10.17 -10.28
CA GLY A 154 14.92 11.38 -11.00
C GLY A 154 14.05 12.28 -10.13
N MET A 155 13.56 13.39 -10.68
CA MET A 155 12.58 14.21 -10.01
C MET A 155 11.18 13.63 -10.22
N HIS A 156 10.37 13.61 -9.14
CA HIS A 156 8.99 13.19 -9.21
C HIS A 156 8.23 13.96 -10.31
N GLY A 157 7.49 13.25 -11.14
CA GLY A 157 6.76 13.84 -12.26
C GLY A 157 7.59 14.04 -13.56
N GLN A 158 8.90 13.78 -13.57
CA GLN A 158 9.66 13.68 -14.80
C GLN A 158 9.36 12.37 -15.54
N ILE A 159 9.53 12.41 -16.87
CA ILE A 159 9.37 11.21 -17.70
C ILE A 159 10.46 10.20 -17.31
N ALA A 160 10.05 9.07 -16.76
CA ALA A 160 10.95 8.03 -16.27
C ALA A 160 11.29 6.97 -17.34
N GLN A 161 10.51 6.92 -18.40
CA GLN A 161 10.65 5.94 -19.48
C GLN A 161 10.27 6.56 -20.83
N GLU A 162 10.75 5.98 -21.92
CA GLU A 162 10.50 6.42 -23.30
C GLU A 162 9.01 6.53 -23.69
N ARG A 163 8.11 5.95 -22.91
CA ARG A 163 6.65 5.93 -23.16
C ARG A 163 5.88 7.06 -22.47
N GLY A 164 6.53 8.08 -21.97
CA GLY A 164 5.87 9.21 -21.32
C GLY A 164 5.31 8.90 -19.92
N ILE A 165 5.71 7.80 -19.29
CA ILE A 165 5.31 7.45 -17.92
C ILE A 165 6.12 8.31 -16.96
N LYS A 166 5.44 9.01 -16.05
CA LYS A 166 6.09 9.81 -15.03
C LYS A 166 6.51 8.97 -13.83
N ALA A 167 7.59 9.36 -13.18
CA ALA A 167 8.01 8.75 -11.93
C ALA A 167 6.87 8.81 -10.90
N GLY A 168 6.56 7.67 -10.27
CA GLY A 168 5.48 7.52 -9.31
C GLY A 168 4.10 7.15 -9.92
N GLU A 169 3.97 7.03 -11.23
CA GLU A 169 2.71 6.63 -11.89
C GLU A 169 2.54 5.10 -12.01
N ALA A 170 3.60 4.30 -11.85
CA ALA A 170 3.53 2.86 -12.05
C ALA A 170 2.49 2.19 -11.13
N CYS A 171 2.45 2.57 -9.85
CA CYS A 171 1.46 2.06 -8.92
C CYS A 171 0.02 2.35 -9.35
N ALA A 172 -0.26 3.57 -9.84
CA ALA A 172 -1.59 3.95 -10.32
C ALA A 172 -1.98 3.16 -11.57
N ARG A 173 -1.03 2.90 -12.47
CA ARG A 173 -1.25 2.12 -13.69
C ARG A 173 -1.53 0.65 -13.39
N GLU A 174 -0.81 0.04 -12.46
CA GLU A 174 -1.07 -1.34 -12.02
C GLU A 174 -2.43 -1.45 -11.34
N MET A 175 -2.82 -0.46 -10.54
CA MET A 175 -4.15 -0.39 -9.97
C MET A 175 -5.22 -0.23 -11.04
N ALA A 176 -4.99 0.60 -12.06
CA ALA A 176 -5.90 0.78 -13.19
C ALA A 176 -6.04 -0.53 -13.98
N ALA A 177 -4.95 -1.27 -14.21
CA ALA A 177 -4.98 -2.56 -14.87
C ALA A 177 -5.93 -3.53 -14.15
N TYR A 178 -5.82 -3.61 -12.83
CA TYR A 178 -6.70 -4.45 -12.02
C TYR A 178 -8.17 -4.00 -12.08
N LEU A 179 -8.43 -2.70 -12.00
CA LEU A 179 -9.80 -2.14 -12.05
C LEU A 179 -10.44 -2.27 -13.43
N LEU A 180 -9.65 -2.26 -14.50
CA LEU A 180 -10.11 -2.41 -15.89
C LEU A 180 -10.26 -3.86 -16.31
N ASP A 181 -9.73 -4.80 -15.54
CA ASP A 181 -9.87 -6.24 -15.80
C ASP A 181 -11.22 -6.76 -15.28
N HIS A 182 -12.29 -6.36 -15.98
CA HIS A 182 -13.64 -6.76 -15.62
C HIS A 182 -13.79 -8.29 -15.65
N GLU A 183 -14.41 -8.83 -14.60
CA GLU A 183 -14.67 -10.27 -14.44
C GLU A 183 -13.40 -11.13 -14.51
N ARG A 184 -12.24 -10.54 -14.24
CA ARG A 184 -10.93 -11.20 -14.35
C ARG A 184 -10.66 -11.78 -15.74
N PHE A 185 -11.08 -11.06 -16.77
CA PHE A 185 -10.94 -11.45 -18.16
C PHE A 185 -9.48 -11.76 -18.56
N ALA A 186 -8.55 -10.91 -18.14
CA ALA A 186 -7.11 -11.07 -18.36
C ALA A 186 -6.39 -11.73 -17.17
N GLY A 187 -7.09 -11.97 -16.06
CA GLY A 187 -6.56 -12.66 -14.89
C GLY A 187 -5.64 -11.81 -14.02
N VAL A 188 -5.75 -10.48 -14.07
CA VAL A 188 -4.93 -9.59 -13.22
C VAL A 188 -5.07 -9.95 -11.74
N PRO A 189 -3.95 -10.17 -11.01
CA PRO A 189 -3.99 -10.47 -9.59
C PRO A 189 -4.65 -9.35 -8.79
N ALA A 190 -5.23 -9.71 -7.65
CA ALA A 190 -5.87 -8.75 -6.77
C ALA A 190 -4.87 -7.68 -6.32
N THR A 191 -5.20 -6.41 -6.57
CA THR A 191 -4.30 -5.27 -6.40
C THR A 191 -5.02 -4.13 -5.68
N ALA A 192 -4.35 -3.48 -4.73
CA ALA A 192 -4.85 -2.28 -4.08
C ALA A 192 -3.71 -1.35 -3.65
N MET A 193 -4.03 -0.07 -3.53
CA MET A 193 -3.11 0.87 -2.88
C MET A 193 -3.00 0.54 -1.39
N ALA A 194 -1.79 0.55 -0.89
CA ALA A 194 -1.47 0.26 0.51
C ALA A 194 -0.39 1.19 1.03
N GLU A 195 -0.40 1.44 2.31
CA GLU A 195 0.69 2.06 3.03
C GLU A 195 1.45 1.00 3.82
N ALA A 196 2.76 0.92 3.64
CA ALA A 196 3.61 -0.03 4.34
C ALA A 196 4.85 0.64 4.93
N SER A 197 5.30 0.13 6.07
CA SER A 197 6.52 0.59 6.76
C SER A 197 7.40 -0.61 7.09
N HIS A 198 8.65 -0.58 6.66
CA HIS A 198 9.68 -1.55 7.00
C HIS A 198 11.07 -0.99 6.70
N HIS A 199 12.02 -1.27 7.59
CA HIS A 199 13.40 -0.79 7.46
C HIS A 199 14.16 -1.32 6.23
N SER A 200 13.70 -2.44 5.64
CA SER A 200 14.31 -3.02 4.42
C SER A 200 13.88 -2.31 3.14
N PHE A 201 12.87 -1.43 3.18
CA PHE A 201 12.56 -0.58 2.05
C PHE A 201 13.66 0.47 1.88
N ASN A 202 13.86 0.96 0.67
CA ASN A 202 14.90 1.95 0.42
C ASN A 202 14.47 3.34 0.92
N HIS A 203 15.24 3.90 1.84
CA HIS A 203 14.99 5.21 2.46
C HIS A 203 16.22 6.10 2.28
N SER A 204 16.16 7.09 1.41
CA SER A 204 17.28 8.00 1.08
C SER A 204 17.91 8.69 2.29
N ASN A 205 17.15 8.93 3.35
CA ASN A 205 17.62 9.61 4.56
C ASN A 205 17.88 8.67 5.74
N GLY A 206 17.87 7.35 5.53
CA GLY A 206 18.08 6.34 6.59
C GLY A 206 17.01 6.33 7.68
N LYS A 207 15.96 7.17 7.57
CA LYS A 207 14.83 7.19 8.52
C LYS A 207 13.65 6.42 7.93
N GLU A 208 13.23 5.39 8.64
CA GLU A 208 12.04 4.63 8.27
C GLU A 208 10.81 5.54 8.28
N LYS A 209 10.11 5.59 7.16
CA LYS A 209 8.83 6.28 6.98
C LYS A 209 7.84 5.35 6.30
N PRO A 210 6.54 5.49 6.60
CA PRO A 210 5.53 4.80 5.82
C PRO A 210 5.63 5.19 4.34
N LYS A 211 5.55 4.19 3.48
CA LYS A 211 5.57 4.36 2.02
C LYS A 211 4.20 4.02 1.46
N LEU A 212 3.67 4.91 0.65
CA LEU A 212 2.53 4.61 -0.20
C LEU A 212 3.02 3.77 -1.38
N GLY A 213 2.25 2.77 -1.74
CA GLY A 213 2.60 1.88 -2.84
C GLY A 213 1.44 0.98 -3.23
N MET A 214 1.72 0.04 -4.09
CA MET A 214 0.78 -0.95 -4.55
C MET A 214 1.06 -2.28 -3.85
N LEU A 215 0.02 -2.89 -3.25
CA LEU A 215 0.04 -4.26 -2.75
C LEU A 215 -0.72 -5.14 -3.72
N GLN A 216 -0.06 -6.18 -4.20
CA GLN A 216 -0.61 -7.14 -5.14
C GLN A 216 -0.50 -8.56 -4.58
N GLU A 217 -1.52 -9.37 -4.79
CA GLU A 217 -1.49 -10.79 -4.51
C GLU A 217 -0.37 -11.47 -5.30
N TYR A 218 0.44 -12.29 -4.61
CA TYR A 218 1.43 -13.12 -5.28
C TYR A 218 0.76 -14.37 -5.87
N VAL A 219 0.90 -14.54 -7.17
CA VAL A 219 0.44 -15.75 -7.86
C VAL A 219 1.60 -16.73 -7.95
N ILE A 220 1.41 -17.92 -7.40
CA ILE A 220 2.42 -18.99 -7.51
C ILE A 220 2.55 -19.38 -8.98
N HIS A 221 3.76 -19.40 -9.49
CA HIS A 221 4.11 -19.74 -10.87
C HIS A 221 5.44 -20.50 -10.90
N ASP A 222 5.60 -21.30 -11.93
CA ASP A 222 6.82 -22.08 -12.15
C ASP A 222 7.84 -21.28 -12.95
N ASP A 223 7.38 -20.49 -13.93
CA ASP A 223 8.22 -19.71 -14.83
C ASP A 223 7.67 -18.32 -15.08
N VAL A 224 8.51 -17.43 -15.56
CA VAL A 224 8.12 -16.08 -16.01
C VAL A 224 7.96 -16.09 -17.53
N ALA A 225 6.94 -15.40 -18.00
CA ALA A 225 6.59 -15.43 -19.43
C ALA A 225 7.70 -14.91 -20.35
N GLY A 226 8.60 -14.06 -19.84
CA GLY A 226 9.75 -13.59 -20.62
C GLY A 226 10.78 -14.67 -20.96
N ASP A 227 10.81 -15.74 -20.18
CA ASP A 227 11.71 -16.87 -20.37
C ASP A 227 11.09 -18.01 -21.17
N LEU A 228 9.80 -17.92 -21.47
CA LEU A 228 9.04 -18.92 -22.20
C LEU A 228 8.96 -18.61 -23.70
N SER A 229 8.89 -19.66 -24.53
CA SER A 229 8.62 -19.49 -25.96
C SER A 229 7.20 -18.95 -26.18
N PRO A 230 7.00 -17.95 -27.07
CA PRO A 230 5.66 -17.44 -27.41
C PRO A 230 4.65 -18.49 -27.83
N ASP A 231 5.12 -19.61 -28.40
CA ASP A 231 4.28 -20.71 -28.88
C ASP A 231 3.58 -21.49 -27.75
N LEU A 232 4.02 -21.32 -26.51
CA LEU A 232 3.41 -21.94 -25.34
C LEU A 232 2.11 -21.22 -24.90
N PHE A 233 1.88 -20.00 -25.37
CA PHE A 233 0.69 -19.23 -25.03
C PHE A 233 -0.42 -19.47 -26.06
N SER A 234 -1.63 -19.71 -25.58
CA SER A 234 -2.78 -19.77 -26.49
C SER A 234 -3.06 -18.39 -27.08
N VAL A 235 -3.53 -18.36 -28.31
CA VAL A 235 -3.96 -17.14 -29.01
C VAL A 235 -4.96 -16.34 -28.16
N ASN A 236 -5.85 -17.06 -27.46
CA ASN A 236 -6.86 -16.44 -26.60
C ASN A 236 -6.23 -15.70 -25.41
N GLU A 237 -5.23 -16.27 -24.75
CA GLU A 237 -4.51 -15.60 -23.64
C GLU A 237 -3.78 -14.37 -24.14
N VAL A 238 -3.07 -14.46 -25.26
CA VAL A 238 -2.39 -13.32 -25.90
C VAL A 238 -3.39 -12.20 -26.23
N HIS A 239 -4.56 -12.53 -26.79
CA HIS A 239 -5.61 -11.55 -27.08
C HIS A 239 -6.16 -10.89 -25.81
N LYS A 240 -6.40 -11.63 -24.74
CA LYS A 240 -6.89 -11.08 -23.47
C LYS A 240 -5.92 -10.06 -22.91
N ILE A 241 -4.64 -10.37 -22.92
CA ILE A 241 -3.57 -9.48 -22.46
C ILE A 241 -3.50 -8.24 -23.36
N GLY A 242 -3.52 -8.42 -24.68
CA GLY A 242 -3.47 -7.30 -25.64
C GLY A 242 -4.65 -6.35 -25.52
N ILE A 243 -5.86 -6.86 -25.26
CA ILE A 243 -7.04 -6.01 -25.01
C ILE A 243 -6.89 -5.22 -23.73
N LEU A 244 -6.36 -5.82 -22.66
CA LEU A 244 -6.10 -5.10 -21.41
C LEU A 244 -5.07 -4.00 -21.61
N ASP A 245 -3.97 -4.27 -22.32
CA ASP A 245 -2.95 -3.29 -22.66
C ASP A 245 -3.51 -2.08 -23.40
N LEU A 246 -4.33 -2.34 -24.42
CA LEU A 246 -5.00 -1.27 -25.16
C LEU A 246 -5.89 -0.42 -24.25
N LYS A 247 -6.64 -1.03 -23.33
CA LYS A 247 -7.45 -0.29 -22.36
C LYS A 247 -6.58 0.60 -21.46
N ILE A 248 -5.47 0.10 -20.95
CA ILE A 248 -4.57 0.86 -20.07
C ILE A 248 -3.91 2.00 -20.84
N PHE A 249 -3.53 1.79 -22.10
CA PHE A 249 -2.99 2.82 -22.97
C PHE A 249 -4.00 3.91 -23.30
N CYS A 250 -5.22 3.55 -23.64
CA CYS A 250 -6.27 4.49 -24.02
C CYS A 250 -6.70 5.38 -22.85
N THR A 251 -6.63 4.92 -21.61
CA THR A 251 -6.97 5.72 -20.43
C THR A 251 -5.94 6.81 -20.11
N ASN A 252 -4.74 6.74 -20.70
CA ASN A 252 -3.64 7.66 -20.40
C ASN A 252 -3.27 8.62 -21.53
N ASN A 253 -3.92 8.52 -22.69
CA ASN A 253 -3.62 9.40 -23.84
C ASN A 253 -4.82 10.27 -24.22
N SER A 254 -4.68 11.57 -24.00
CA SER A 254 -5.52 12.60 -24.62
C SER A 254 -5.26 12.74 -26.14
N SER A 255 -4.39 11.94 -26.76
CA SER A 255 -4.04 11.96 -28.18
C SER A 255 -4.36 10.63 -28.87
N LEU A 256 -5.66 10.32 -29.02
CA LEU A 256 -6.15 9.29 -29.95
C LEU A 256 -5.74 9.57 -31.42
N ASN A 257 -5.18 10.72 -31.71
CA ASN A 257 -4.78 11.11 -33.08
C ASN A 257 -3.46 10.49 -33.54
N ASP A 258 -2.58 10.08 -32.62
CA ASP A 258 -1.27 9.52 -32.97
C ASP A 258 -1.30 8.04 -33.32
N ILE A 259 -2.39 7.35 -32.98
CA ILE A 259 -2.57 5.91 -33.32
C ILE A 259 -2.87 5.72 -34.83
N LYS A 260 -3.31 6.75 -35.53
CA LYS A 260 -3.65 6.65 -36.97
C LYS A 260 -2.46 6.68 -37.91
N SER A 261 -1.25 7.02 -37.46
CA SER A 261 -0.09 7.19 -38.34
C SER A 261 1.06 6.22 -38.11
N SER A 262 1.09 5.43 -37.04
CA SER A 262 2.14 4.44 -36.85
C SER A 262 1.67 3.07 -37.37
N LYS A 263 2.41 2.54 -38.35
CA LYS A 263 2.31 1.12 -38.72
C LYS A 263 2.36 0.30 -37.44
N LEU A 264 1.30 -0.47 -37.17
CA LEU A 264 1.26 -1.41 -36.05
C LEU A 264 2.57 -2.20 -36.03
N PRO A 265 3.37 -2.12 -34.96
CA PRO A 265 4.53 -2.99 -34.83
C PRO A 265 4.08 -4.43 -34.79
N PRO A 266 4.94 -5.41 -35.13
CA PRO A 266 4.58 -6.82 -35.14
C PRO A 266 3.95 -7.21 -33.80
N PRO A 267 2.73 -7.78 -33.80
CA PRO A 267 1.84 -7.66 -32.64
C PRO A 267 2.25 -8.49 -31.43
N LEU A 268 3.02 -9.56 -31.59
CA LEU A 268 3.23 -10.52 -30.51
C LEU A 268 4.37 -10.21 -29.53
N ALA A 269 5.52 -9.82 -30.02
CA ALA A 269 6.70 -9.66 -29.15
C ALA A 269 6.64 -8.41 -28.24
N ILE A 270 5.93 -7.37 -28.69
CA ILE A 270 5.80 -6.10 -27.97
C ILE A 270 4.66 -6.20 -26.93
N ILE A 271 3.57 -6.89 -27.26
CA ILE A 271 2.43 -7.10 -26.35
C ILE A 271 2.86 -7.95 -25.17
N ILE A 272 3.52 -9.08 -25.40
CA ILE A 272 4.04 -9.94 -24.35
C ILE A 272 5.04 -9.17 -23.46
N LYS A 273 5.97 -8.40 -24.04
CA LYS A 273 6.89 -7.58 -23.26
C LYS A 273 6.23 -6.47 -22.47
N SER A 274 5.15 -5.85 -22.95
CA SER A 274 4.58 -4.68 -22.27
C SER A 274 3.61 -5.05 -21.15
N THR A 275 2.82 -6.09 -21.28
CA THR A 275 1.85 -6.49 -20.25
C THR A 275 2.48 -7.40 -19.21
N PHE A 276 3.38 -8.28 -19.63
CA PHE A 276 4.20 -9.03 -18.69
C PHE A 276 5.23 -8.14 -17.98
N LEU A 277 5.65 -7.02 -18.60
CA LEU A 277 6.40 -5.99 -17.88
C LEU A 277 5.60 -5.35 -16.74
N LEU A 278 4.29 -5.21 -16.85
CA LEU A 278 3.43 -4.72 -15.76
C LEU A 278 3.16 -5.78 -14.68
N PHE A 279 3.12 -7.08 -15.04
CA PHE A 279 2.73 -8.15 -14.12
C PHE A 279 3.87 -9.04 -13.66
N PHE A 280 4.97 -9.13 -14.40
CA PHE A 280 6.07 -10.09 -14.17
C PHE A 280 7.46 -9.48 -14.30
N LEU A 281 7.61 -8.18 -14.50
CA LEU A 281 8.91 -7.55 -14.35
C LEU A 281 9.23 -7.43 -12.87
N HIS A 282 9.81 -8.47 -12.49
CA HIS A 282 10.59 -8.58 -11.29
C HIS A 282 12.01 -8.18 -11.56
#